data_5d989c7865d4cc921ae9731c7c9556e6
#
_entry.id   5d989c7865d4cc921ae9731c7c9556e6
#
_cell.length_a   1.000
_cell.length_b   1.000
_cell.length_c   1.000
_cell.angle_alpha   90.00
_cell.angle_beta   90.00
_cell.angle_gamma   90.00
#
_symmetry.space_group_name_H-M   'P 1'
#
loop_
_entity.id
_entity.type
_entity.pdbx_description
1 polymer ?
#
loop_
_entity_poly.entity_id
_entity_poly.type
_entity_poly.pdbx_seq_one_letter_code
_entity_poly.pdbx_strand_id
1 'polypeptide(L)'
;MVRRHGSDGSSGNSKTPATPAPTEGAAVFGGSLFGLSFLSNATRSPIDRSMDYYRHRTYSLGPGGITRAVKYLLLANAGMFVLEMAWGSQLIRLLGLTPVMVREGFIWQPVTYMFLHGGLFHLLFNMFALWMFGCEIERTWGTREFIKYYFITGIGAGLLTFVLSFNSRIPTIGASGAIFGILIAFALMFPDRLIYLYFLIPVKAKYLVAFFAVIEFLASFGHTSDGIGHFAHLGGMLVGYVYIKADWRFSTFFRFSSLRSRLRNLAHKRRMRAVDKKRERERQLMDNVDRILEKISQAGFDSLTREEKRTLEEASRHLSKQEEIT
;
A
#
# COMPACT_ATOMS: atom_id res chain seq x y z
N MET A 1 52.20 -55.59 -16.95
CA MET A 1 51.81 -56.94 -16.50
C MET A 1 50.27 -56.87 -16.41
N VAL A 2 49.54 -57.31 -17.49
CA VAL A 2 48.97 -58.65 -17.66
C VAL A 2 47.84 -58.87 -16.64
N ARG A 3 46.59 -59.04 -16.94
CA ARG A 3 45.70 -59.73 -17.89
C ARG A 3 44.27 -59.46 -17.44
N ARG A 4 43.30 -59.13 -18.28
CA ARG A 4 42.41 -60.04 -19.08
C ARG A 4 41.47 -60.95 -18.29
N HIS A 5 40.23 -60.82 -18.63
CA HIS A 5 39.14 -61.77 -19.03
C HIS A 5 37.90 -61.46 -18.15
N GLY A 6 36.74 -61.44 -18.62
CA GLY A 6 36.02 -61.95 -19.82
C GLY A 6 34.59 -62.22 -19.47
N SER A 7 33.76 -61.84 -20.33
CA SER A 7 32.65 -62.51 -21.02
C SER A 7 31.41 -62.99 -20.26
N ASP A 8 30.33 -62.67 -20.96
CA ASP A 8 29.08 -63.44 -21.22
C ASP A 8 27.96 -63.21 -20.18
N GLY A 9 26.79 -62.95 -20.54
CA GLY A 9 25.99 -63.11 -21.74
C GLY A 9 24.54 -63.39 -21.32
N SER A 10 23.60 -63.18 -22.23
CA SER A 10 22.21 -63.65 -22.23
C SER A 10 21.17 -62.61 -21.77
N SER A 11 20.52 -61.93 -22.72
CA SER A 11 19.27 -62.29 -23.43
C SER A 11 18.06 -62.49 -22.51
N GLY A 12 17.09 -61.61 -22.63
CA GLY A 12 15.77 -61.76 -22.04
C GLY A 12 14.78 -60.70 -22.57
N ASN A 13 14.25 -61.06 -23.70
CA ASN A 13 13.15 -60.46 -24.44
C ASN A 13 11.84 -60.51 -23.63
N SER A 14 11.06 -59.43 -23.50
CA SER A 14 9.60 -59.53 -23.62
C SER A 14 8.90 -58.15 -23.52
N LYS A 15 8.35 -57.79 -24.64
CA LYS A 15 6.95 -57.41 -24.90
C LYS A 15 6.39 -56.22 -24.16
N THR A 16 6.34 -55.13 -24.87
CA THR A 16 5.31 -54.08 -24.81
C THR A 16 3.94 -54.64 -25.20
N PRO A 17 2.84 -54.20 -24.57
CA PRO A 17 1.53 -54.16 -25.25
C PRO A 17 1.13 -52.74 -25.61
N ALA A 18 0.49 -52.69 -26.77
CA ALA A 18 0.03 -51.55 -27.53
C ALA A 18 -1.08 -50.74 -26.88
N THR A 19 -1.03 -49.44 -27.18
CA THR A 19 -2.12 -48.45 -27.04
C THR A 19 -3.21 -48.72 -28.07
N PRO A 20 -4.50 -48.63 -27.74
CA PRO A 20 -5.54 -48.46 -28.75
C PRO A 20 -5.83 -46.99 -29.00
N ALA A 21 -6.03 -46.66 -30.27
CA ALA A 21 -6.37 -45.35 -30.81
C ALA A 21 -7.84 -44.96 -30.53
N PRO A 22 -8.21 -43.68 -30.67
CA PRO A 22 -9.52 -43.14 -30.27
C PRO A 22 -10.56 -43.32 -31.36
N THR A 23 -11.76 -43.68 -30.97
CA THR A 23 -12.97 -43.59 -31.78
C THR A 23 -13.57 -42.20 -31.70
N GLU A 24 -13.83 -41.61 -32.85
CA GLU A 24 -14.62 -40.38 -33.07
C GLU A 24 -16.08 -40.60 -32.67
N GLY A 25 -16.68 -39.54 -32.16
CA GLY A 25 -18.13 -39.40 -32.17
C GLY A 25 -18.70 -38.39 -31.17
N ALA A 26 -19.18 -37.30 -31.75
CA ALA A 26 -20.30 -36.47 -31.31
C ALA A 26 -20.07 -35.21 -30.46
N ALA A 27 -20.17 -34.08 -31.16
CA ALA A 27 -21.05 -32.93 -30.97
C ALA A 27 -20.91 -32.10 -29.72
N VAL A 28 -20.31 -30.94 -29.92
CA VAL A 28 -20.85 -29.57 -29.69
C VAL A 28 -21.83 -29.40 -28.52
N PHE A 29 -21.35 -28.74 -27.46
CA PHE A 29 -22.07 -27.62 -26.80
C PHE A 29 -21.07 -26.71 -26.15
N GLY A 30 -20.97 -25.48 -26.66
CA GLY A 30 -20.19 -24.40 -26.07
C GLY A 30 -20.86 -23.93 -24.78
N GLY A 31 -20.19 -24.12 -23.67
CA GLY A 31 -20.58 -23.65 -22.33
C GLY A 31 -19.35 -23.10 -21.63
N SER A 32 -19.28 -21.80 -21.62
CA SER A 32 -18.47 -20.86 -20.85
C SER A 32 -17.57 -21.46 -19.75
N LEU A 33 -16.29 -21.53 -19.99
CA LEU A 33 -15.20 -21.77 -19.00
C LEU A 33 -15.01 -20.61 -17.98
N PHE A 34 -15.90 -19.62 -17.96
CA PHE A 34 -15.83 -18.46 -17.05
C PHE A 34 -16.46 -18.70 -15.68
N GLY A 35 -17.24 -19.78 -15.50
CA GLY A 35 -17.96 -20.08 -14.26
C GLY A 35 -17.15 -20.81 -13.19
N LEU A 36 -16.13 -21.56 -13.54
CA LEU A 36 -15.41 -22.43 -12.59
C LEU A 36 -14.25 -21.74 -11.87
N SER A 37 -13.75 -20.62 -12.40
CA SER A 37 -12.70 -19.81 -11.74
C SER A 37 -13.23 -19.00 -10.54
N PHE A 38 -14.51 -18.70 -10.50
CA PHE A 38 -15.11 -17.88 -9.43
C PHE A 38 -15.46 -18.69 -8.16
N LEU A 39 -15.72 -19.97 -8.30
CA LEU A 39 -16.08 -20.86 -7.17
C LEU A 39 -14.86 -21.39 -6.41
N SER A 40 -13.67 -21.45 -7.05
CA SER A 40 -12.45 -21.89 -6.38
C SER A 40 -11.85 -20.87 -5.41
N ASN A 41 -12.23 -19.60 -5.54
CA ASN A 41 -11.73 -18.52 -4.66
C ASN A 41 -12.60 -18.30 -3.39
N ALA A 42 -13.77 -18.88 -3.32
CA ALA A 42 -14.70 -18.69 -2.20
C ALA A 42 -14.43 -19.61 -1.00
N THR A 43 -13.66 -20.69 -1.17
CA THR A 43 -13.41 -21.71 -0.14
C THR A 43 -12.01 -21.63 0.50
N ARG A 44 -11.15 -20.69 0.08
CA ARG A 44 -9.83 -20.53 0.68
C ARG A 44 -9.92 -19.72 1.97
N SER A 45 -9.34 -20.24 3.05
CA SER A 45 -9.27 -19.58 4.35
C SER A 45 -8.51 -18.23 4.25
N PRO A 46 -8.77 -17.27 5.15
CA PRO A 46 -8.00 -16.02 5.23
C PRO A 46 -6.49 -16.25 5.38
N ILE A 47 -6.09 -17.39 5.97
CA ILE A 47 -4.69 -17.80 6.15
C ILE A 47 -4.08 -18.23 4.81
N ASP A 48 -4.80 -18.98 3.96
CA ASP A 48 -4.33 -19.36 2.63
C ASP A 48 -4.14 -18.17 1.70
N ARG A 49 -5.01 -17.15 1.79
CA ARG A 49 -4.86 -15.90 1.04
C ARG A 49 -3.64 -15.08 1.49
N SER A 50 -3.30 -15.11 2.76
CA SER A 50 -2.08 -14.46 3.26
C SER A 50 -0.82 -15.20 2.81
N MET A 51 -0.85 -16.53 2.74
CA MET A 51 0.28 -17.35 2.31
C MET A 51 0.55 -17.22 0.80
N ASP A 52 -0.49 -17.10 -0.05
CA ASP A 52 -0.32 -16.82 -1.48
C ASP A 52 0.29 -15.44 -1.74
N TYR A 53 -0.04 -14.44 -0.93
CA TYR A 53 0.58 -13.09 -0.99
C TYR A 53 2.08 -13.15 -0.71
N TYR A 54 2.54 -14.05 0.19
CA TYR A 54 3.96 -14.24 0.49
C TYR A 54 4.69 -15.14 -0.52
N ARG A 55 3.98 -16.00 -1.26
CA ARG A 55 4.57 -16.99 -2.17
C ARG A 55 5.03 -16.39 -3.51
N HIS A 56 4.49 -15.27 -3.94
CA HIS A 56 4.84 -14.58 -5.19
C HIS A 56 5.83 -13.43 -5.02
N ARG A 57 6.48 -13.31 -3.86
CA ARG A 57 7.60 -12.37 -3.75
C ARG A 57 8.84 -12.94 -4.44
N THR A 58 8.96 -12.69 -5.73
CA THR A 58 10.24 -12.67 -6.45
C THR A 58 11.24 -11.88 -5.59
N TYR A 59 12.36 -12.48 -5.28
CA TYR A 59 13.49 -11.83 -4.62
C TYR A 59 14.01 -10.71 -5.54
N SER A 60 13.40 -9.55 -5.48
CA SER A 60 13.90 -8.36 -6.11
C SER A 60 15.05 -7.83 -5.25
N LEU A 61 16.23 -7.70 -5.84
CA LEU A 61 17.34 -6.95 -5.25
C LEU A 61 16.94 -5.47 -5.21
N GLY A 62 16.23 -5.07 -4.15
CA GLY A 62 15.74 -3.71 -3.95
C GLY A 62 14.22 -3.60 -3.82
N PRO A 63 13.72 -2.42 -3.44
CA PRO A 63 12.30 -2.19 -3.13
C PRO A 63 11.39 -2.13 -4.37
N GLY A 64 11.85 -2.48 -5.56
CA GLY A 64 11.09 -2.31 -6.80
C GLY A 64 10.98 -0.84 -7.22
N GLY A 65 9.95 -0.47 -7.99
CA GLY A 65 9.74 0.91 -8.46
C GLY A 65 9.57 1.92 -7.31
N ILE A 66 9.97 3.17 -7.54
CA ILE A 66 9.87 4.27 -6.57
C ILE A 66 8.40 4.57 -6.30
N THR A 67 8.00 4.64 -5.03
CA THR A 67 6.64 4.97 -4.62
C THR A 67 6.38 6.48 -4.67
N ARG A 68 5.11 6.86 -4.60
CA ARG A 68 4.69 8.25 -4.88
C ARG A 68 5.29 9.26 -3.89
N ALA A 69 5.15 9.03 -2.59
CA ALA A 69 5.67 9.97 -1.59
C ALA A 69 7.20 10.00 -1.59
N VAL A 70 7.84 8.82 -1.63
CA VAL A 70 9.30 8.73 -1.71
C VAL A 70 9.82 9.50 -2.91
N LYS A 71 9.19 9.37 -4.11
CA LYS A 71 9.58 10.14 -5.29
C LYS A 71 9.59 11.65 -5.04
N TYR A 72 8.52 12.20 -4.45
CA TYR A 72 8.44 13.63 -4.18
C TYR A 72 9.43 14.08 -3.10
N LEU A 73 9.67 13.27 -2.07
CA LEU A 73 10.68 13.56 -1.07
C LEU A 73 12.09 13.55 -1.65
N LEU A 74 12.42 12.58 -2.53
CA LEU A 74 13.70 12.54 -3.25
C LEU A 74 13.90 13.81 -4.09
N LEU A 75 12.88 14.20 -4.85
CA LEU A 75 12.94 15.41 -5.69
C LEU A 75 13.05 16.69 -4.86
N ALA A 76 12.33 16.79 -3.74
CA ALA A 76 12.40 17.94 -2.85
C ALA A 76 13.79 18.10 -2.23
N ASN A 77 14.38 17.01 -1.75
CA ASN A 77 15.74 17.02 -1.18
C ASN A 77 16.80 17.33 -2.24
N ALA A 78 16.70 16.73 -3.44
CA ALA A 78 17.60 17.02 -4.54
C ALA A 78 17.50 18.49 -5.00
N GLY A 79 16.26 19.01 -5.12
CA GLY A 79 16.03 20.42 -5.46
C GLY A 79 16.60 21.38 -4.41
N MET A 80 16.39 21.07 -3.10
CA MET A 80 16.95 21.87 -2.02
C MET A 80 18.49 21.84 -2.05
N PHE A 81 19.08 20.69 -2.33
CA PHE A 81 20.56 20.57 -2.43
C PHE A 81 21.13 21.41 -3.58
N VAL A 82 20.43 21.50 -4.71
CA VAL A 82 20.82 22.44 -5.80
C VAL A 82 20.78 23.89 -5.32
N LEU A 83 19.76 24.25 -4.52
CA LEU A 83 19.71 25.58 -3.91
C LEU A 83 20.84 25.80 -2.89
N GLU A 84 21.22 24.79 -2.12
CA GLU A 84 22.37 24.87 -1.21
C GLU A 84 23.69 25.09 -1.95
N MET A 85 23.85 24.52 -3.14
CA MET A 85 25.04 24.77 -3.98
C MET A 85 25.11 26.26 -4.41
N ALA A 86 23.97 26.93 -4.57
CA ALA A 86 23.92 28.34 -4.98
C ALA A 86 24.07 29.32 -3.79
N TRP A 87 23.41 29.04 -2.66
CA TRP A 87 23.35 29.98 -1.51
C TRP A 87 24.13 29.52 -0.28
N GLY A 88 24.62 28.28 -0.25
CA GLY A 88 25.56 27.77 0.74
C GLY A 88 25.16 28.01 2.20
N SER A 89 26.09 28.62 2.95
CA SER A 89 25.93 28.86 4.38
C SER A 89 24.75 29.79 4.75
N GLN A 90 24.28 30.61 3.82
CA GLN A 90 23.12 31.48 4.06
C GLN A 90 21.85 30.66 4.19
N LEU A 91 21.66 29.69 3.31
CA LEU A 91 20.50 28.80 3.33
C LEU A 91 20.52 27.91 4.59
N ILE A 92 21.69 27.38 4.96
CA ILE A 92 21.86 26.59 6.18
C ILE A 92 21.50 27.41 7.44
N ARG A 93 21.94 28.66 7.53
CA ARG A 93 21.57 29.55 8.66
C ARG A 93 20.07 29.81 8.73
N LEU A 94 19.41 30.03 7.60
CA LEU A 94 18.00 30.35 7.57
C LEU A 94 17.12 29.14 7.87
N LEU A 95 17.44 27.96 7.31
CA LEU A 95 16.58 26.77 7.28
C LEU A 95 17.09 25.62 8.15
N GLY A 96 18.38 25.57 8.52
CA GLY A 96 18.98 24.56 9.40
C GLY A 96 18.54 24.73 10.83
N LEU A 97 18.31 23.64 11.54
CA LEU A 97 17.87 23.65 12.94
C LEU A 97 19.00 24.11 13.86
N THR A 98 18.99 25.36 14.26
CA THR A 98 19.88 25.96 15.24
C THR A 98 19.09 26.31 16.49
N PRO A 99 19.29 25.62 17.63
CA PRO A 99 18.45 25.81 18.82
C PRO A 99 18.37 27.28 19.31
N VAL A 100 19.48 28.00 19.31
CA VAL A 100 19.47 29.41 19.66
C VAL A 100 18.60 30.25 18.73
N MET A 101 18.65 30.01 17.43
CA MET A 101 17.85 30.75 16.44
C MET A 101 16.35 30.38 16.53
N VAL A 102 16.00 29.13 16.83
CA VAL A 102 14.60 28.76 17.10
C VAL A 102 14.01 29.59 18.25
N ARG A 103 14.78 29.82 19.31
CA ARG A 103 14.40 30.68 20.42
C ARG A 103 14.26 32.18 20.03
N GLU A 104 15.01 32.60 19.04
CA GLU A 104 14.94 33.94 18.45
C GLU A 104 13.78 34.12 17.45
N GLY A 105 12.96 33.07 17.25
CA GLY A 105 11.75 33.12 16.42
C GLY A 105 11.83 32.39 15.09
N PHE A 106 12.90 31.66 14.77
CA PHE A 106 13.02 30.84 13.54
C PHE A 106 12.28 29.51 13.69
N ILE A 107 10.97 29.57 13.99
CA ILE A 107 10.12 28.42 14.34
C ILE A 107 9.90 27.41 13.20
N TRP A 108 10.27 27.72 11.97
CA TRP A 108 10.20 26.81 10.81
C TRP A 108 11.37 25.83 10.78
N GLN A 109 12.50 26.13 11.44
CA GLN A 109 13.71 25.32 11.41
C GLN A 109 13.50 23.84 11.80
N PRO A 110 12.64 23.46 12.79
CA PRO A 110 12.34 22.07 13.11
C PRO A 110 11.71 21.27 11.96
N VAL A 111 11.26 21.93 10.90
CA VAL A 111 10.70 21.30 9.69
C VAL A 111 11.69 21.40 8.52
N THR A 112 12.24 22.59 8.29
CA THR A 112 13.02 22.88 7.10
C THR A 112 14.38 22.20 7.09
N TYR A 113 14.98 21.96 8.26
CA TYR A 113 16.27 21.28 8.40
C TYR A 113 16.31 19.90 7.73
N MET A 114 15.17 19.24 7.66
CA MET A 114 15.00 17.89 7.08
C MET A 114 15.33 17.83 5.59
N PHE A 115 15.41 18.97 4.90
CA PHE A 115 15.64 19.04 3.46
C PHE A 115 17.05 19.50 3.11
N LEU A 116 17.85 19.93 4.08
CA LEU A 116 19.22 20.39 3.89
C LEU A 116 20.24 19.25 4.01
N HIS A 117 21.36 19.35 3.28
CA HIS A 117 22.40 18.31 3.29
C HIS A 117 23.80 18.92 3.20
N GLY A 118 24.68 18.60 4.16
CA GLY A 118 26.04 19.13 4.26
C GLY A 118 27.04 18.66 3.20
N GLY A 119 26.57 17.95 2.16
CA GLY A 119 27.40 17.47 1.06
C GLY A 119 26.75 16.34 0.27
N LEU A 120 27.34 16.05 -0.89
CA LEU A 120 26.78 15.09 -1.85
C LEU A 120 26.61 13.68 -1.25
N PHE A 121 27.62 13.18 -0.53
CA PHE A 121 27.53 11.86 0.09
C PHE A 121 26.45 11.80 1.17
N HIS A 122 26.29 12.86 1.96
CA HIS A 122 25.23 12.97 2.96
C HIS A 122 23.84 12.89 2.29
N LEU A 123 23.63 13.63 1.20
CA LEU A 123 22.41 13.53 0.39
C LEU A 123 22.21 12.11 -0.15
N LEU A 124 23.23 11.55 -0.82
CA LEU A 124 23.11 10.24 -1.47
C LEU A 124 22.77 9.13 -0.48
N PHE A 125 23.41 9.08 0.70
CA PHE A 125 23.08 8.07 1.72
C PHE A 125 21.67 8.24 2.28
N ASN A 126 21.23 9.47 2.53
CA ASN A 126 19.86 9.74 2.95
C ASN A 126 18.85 9.31 1.89
N MET A 127 19.06 9.69 0.64
CA MET A 127 18.15 9.35 -0.46
C MET A 127 18.15 7.85 -0.75
N PHE A 128 19.29 7.19 -0.67
CA PHE A 128 19.36 5.73 -0.79
C PHE A 128 18.60 5.02 0.32
N ALA A 129 18.77 5.41 1.58
CA ALA A 129 18.02 4.83 2.70
C ALA A 129 16.52 5.12 2.60
N LEU A 130 16.14 6.35 2.23
CA LEU A 130 14.75 6.71 2.01
C LEU A 130 14.11 5.88 0.89
N TRP A 131 14.82 5.66 -0.23
CA TRP A 131 14.34 4.80 -1.30
C TRP A 131 14.23 3.34 -0.85
N MET A 132 15.28 2.79 -0.24
CA MET A 132 15.35 1.38 0.12
C MET A 132 14.32 0.99 1.19
N PHE A 133 14.20 1.77 2.25
CA PHE A 133 13.31 1.46 3.36
C PHE A 133 11.96 2.17 3.26
N GLY A 134 11.95 3.42 2.81
CA GLY A 134 10.73 4.23 2.71
C GLY A 134 9.73 3.68 1.71
N CYS A 135 10.18 3.20 0.55
CA CYS A 135 9.27 2.59 -0.44
C CYS A 135 8.53 1.37 0.11
N GLU A 136 9.20 0.54 0.92
CA GLU A 136 8.58 -0.65 1.50
C GLU A 136 7.52 -0.28 2.55
N ILE A 137 7.82 0.71 3.39
CA ILE A 137 6.87 1.23 4.37
C ILE A 137 5.68 1.91 3.67
N GLU A 138 5.93 2.73 2.65
CA GLU A 138 4.85 3.39 1.90
C GLU A 138 3.94 2.38 1.20
N ARG A 139 4.47 1.28 0.63
CA ARG A 139 3.65 0.21 0.04
C ARG A 139 2.77 -0.47 1.06
N THR A 140 3.25 -0.62 2.29
CA THR A 140 2.54 -1.32 3.35
C THR A 140 1.48 -0.44 4.01
N TRP A 141 1.79 0.83 4.28
CA TRP A 141 0.90 1.76 5.00
C TRP A 141 0.08 2.65 4.09
N GLY A 142 0.50 2.81 2.84
CA GLY A 142 -0.04 3.79 1.90
C GLY A 142 0.61 5.16 2.07
N THR A 143 0.53 5.96 1.00
CA THR A 143 1.20 7.26 0.87
C THR A 143 0.88 8.23 2.02
N ARG A 144 -0.39 8.29 2.45
CA ARG A 144 -0.83 9.26 3.46
C ARG A 144 -0.21 8.99 4.84
N GLU A 145 -0.25 7.73 5.30
CA GLU A 145 0.29 7.36 6.61
C GLU A 145 1.82 7.39 6.59
N PHE A 146 2.46 7.06 5.48
CA PHE A 146 3.90 7.18 5.31
C PHE A 146 4.36 8.64 5.43
N ILE A 147 3.74 9.58 4.71
CA ILE A 147 4.08 11.02 4.79
C ILE A 147 3.90 11.53 6.21
N LYS A 148 2.78 11.20 6.84
CA LYS A 148 2.49 11.58 8.22
C LYS A 148 3.58 11.08 9.18
N TYR A 149 3.97 9.81 9.07
CA TYR A 149 5.03 9.21 9.87
C TYR A 149 6.38 9.89 9.64
N TYR A 150 6.75 10.11 8.37
CA TYR A 150 7.99 10.78 7.98
C TYR A 150 8.13 12.15 8.65
N PHE A 151 7.09 12.98 8.56
CA PHE A 151 7.13 14.31 9.16
C PHE A 151 7.04 14.28 10.69
N ILE A 152 6.26 13.39 11.28
CA ILE A 152 6.19 13.26 12.74
C ILE A 152 7.55 12.85 13.32
N THR A 153 8.20 11.86 12.71
CA THR A 153 9.52 11.40 13.19
C THR A 153 10.61 12.43 12.94
N GLY A 154 10.59 13.10 11.79
CA GLY A 154 11.57 14.15 11.48
C GLY A 154 11.39 15.40 12.36
N ILE A 155 10.18 15.92 12.48
CA ILE A 155 9.91 17.08 13.35
C ILE A 155 10.18 16.72 14.81
N GLY A 156 9.75 15.54 15.27
CA GLY A 156 10.01 15.04 16.61
C GLY A 156 11.50 14.89 16.90
N ALA A 157 12.29 14.44 15.94
CA ALA A 157 13.75 14.40 16.01
C ALA A 157 14.34 15.82 16.19
N GLY A 158 13.87 16.77 15.39
CA GLY A 158 14.26 18.16 15.49
C GLY A 158 13.90 18.79 16.83
N LEU A 159 12.69 18.54 17.33
CA LEU A 159 12.27 19.05 18.65
C LEU A 159 13.08 18.43 19.79
N LEU A 160 13.41 17.14 19.73
CA LEU A 160 14.26 16.50 20.73
C LEU A 160 15.68 17.08 20.69
N THR A 161 16.23 17.31 19.52
CA THR A 161 17.52 17.99 19.34
C THR A 161 17.48 19.40 19.93
N PHE A 162 16.42 20.16 19.66
CA PHE A 162 16.23 21.48 20.23
C PHE A 162 16.25 21.46 21.77
N VAL A 163 15.55 20.51 22.40
CA VAL A 163 15.48 20.40 23.87
C VAL A 163 16.82 19.97 24.47
N LEU A 164 17.47 18.95 23.88
CA LEU A 164 18.72 18.39 24.41
C LEU A 164 19.95 19.27 24.14
N SER A 165 19.89 20.08 23.07
CA SER A 165 20.99 20.97 22.67
C SER A 165 20.59 22.46 22.75
N PHE A 166 19.76 22.83 23.73
CA PHE A 166 19.04 24.10 23.84
C PHE A 166 19.89 25.37 23.61
N ASN A 167 21.14 25.34 24.00
CA ASN A 167 22.09 26.47 23.87
C ASN A 167 23.03 26.32 22.65
N SER A 168 22.87 25.29 21.83
CA SER A 168 23.73 25.07 20.68
C SER A 168 23.54 26.16 19.61
N ARG A 169 24.65 26.61 19.05
CA ARG A 169 24.71 27.49 17.88
C ARG A 169 25.10 26.73 16.60
N ILE A 170 25.30 25.41 16.72
CA ILE A 170 25.67 24.56 15.59
C ILE A 170 24.37 24.12 14.91
N PRO A 171 24.20 24.37 13.61
CA PRO A 171 23.02 23.92 12.89
C PRO A 171 23.03 22.41 12.67
N THR A 172 21.91 21.76 12.97
CA THR A 172 21.61 20.38 12.56
C THR A 172 20.87 20.41 11.22
N ILE A 173 21.30 19.57 10.27
CA ILE A 173 20.71 19.47 8.93
C ILE A 173 20.61 18.00 8.51
N GLY A 174 19.60 17.65 7.71
CA GLY A 174 19.44 16.33 7.09
C GLY A 174 18.10 15.70 7.29
N ALA A 175 17.69 14.87 6.33
CA ALA A 175 16.51 14.01 6.41
C ALA A 175 16.71 12.84 7.40
N SER A 176 17.92 12.66 7.91
CA SER A 176 18.32 11.46 8.67
C SER A 176 17.48 11.19 9.90
N GLY A 177 17.02 12.23 10.63
CA GLY A 177 16.12 12.05 11.77
C GLY A 177 14.85 11.30 11.38
N ALA A 178 14.21 11.68 10.28
CA ALA A 178 13.04 10.95 9.75
C ALA A 178 13.40 9.56 9.24
N ILE A 179 14.59 9.41 8.61
CA ILE A 179 15.06 8.13 8.09
C ILE A 179 15.34 7.14 9.21
N PHE A 180 15.92 7.57 10.32
CA PHE A 180 16.10 6.71 11.50
C PHE A 180 14.75 6.28 12.10
N GLY A 181 13.74 7.14 12.03
CA GLY A 181 12.35 6.74 12.31
C GLY A 181 11.85 5.65 11.35
N ILE A 182 12.09 5.80 10.04
CA ILE A 182 11.73 4.77 9.04
C ILE A 182 12.48 3.46 9.30
N LEU A 183 13.74 3.49 9.69
CA LEU A 183 14.51 2.30 10.04
C LEU A 183 13.91 1.54 11.22
N ILE A 184 13.45 2.24 12.26
CA ILE A 184 12.71 1.63 13.39
C ILE A 184 11.42 0.98 12.88
N ALA A 185 10.63 1.67 12.05
CA ALA A 185 9.42 1.09 11.47
C ALA A 185 9.72 -0.18 10.69
N PHE A 186 10.77 -0.14 9.85
CA PHE A 186 11.19 -1.27 9.04
C PHE A 186 11.63 -2.46 9.91
N ALA A 187 12.45 -2.23 10.95
CA ALA A 187 12.91 -3.29 11.85
C ALA A 187 11.77 -3.92 12.66
N LEU A 188 10.78 -3.14 13.07
CA LEU A 188 9.61 -3.64 13.81
C LEU A 188 8.65 -4.43 12.91
N MET A 189 8.49 -4.02 11.65
CA MET A 189 7.58 -4.67 10.70
C MET A 189 8.22 -5.89 10.01
N PHE A 190 9.50 -5.82 9.73
CA PHE A 190 10.24 -6.83 8.98
C PHE A 190 11.52 -7.30 9.72
N PRO A 191 11.43 -7.78 10.98
CA PRO A 191 12.59 -7.99 11.85
C PRO A 191 13.62 -8.97 11.29
N ASP A 192 13.18 -9.99 10.60
CA ASP A 192 14.03 -11.04 10.04
C ASP A 192 14.39 -10.84 8.56
N ARG A 193 14.01 -9.70 7.97
CA ARG A 193 14.38 -9.35 6.61
C ARG A 193 15.89 -9.18 6.51
N LEU A 194 16.51 -9.84 5.53
CA LEU A 194 17.93 -9.71 5.28
C LEU A 194 18.22 -8.42 4.50
N ILE A 195 19.14 -7.63 5.01
CA ILE A 195 19.70 -6.45 4.37
C ILE A 195 21.16 -6.78 4.07
N TYR A 196 21.53 -6.67 2.81
CA TYR A 196 22.90 -6.98 2.37
C TYR A 196 23.79 -5.75 2.48
N LEU A 197 24.60 -5.69 3.55
CA LEU A 197 25.61 -4.65 3.71
C LEU A 197 26.69 -4.82 2.63
N TYR A 198 26.98 -3.74 1.92
CA TYR A 198 27.91 -3.74 0.79
C TYR A 198 27.65 -4.86 -0.21
N PHE A 199 26.38 -5.30 -0.35
CA PHE A 199 25.94 -6.41 -1.21
C PHE A 199 26.52 -7.79 -0.85
N LEU A 200 27.26 -7.91 0.24
CA LEU A 200 28.01 -9.12 0.61
C LEU A 200 27.50 -9.76 1.92
N ILE A 201 27.26 -8.97 2.96
CA ILE A 201 26.99 -9.47 4.30
C ILE A 201 25.49 -9.38 4.59
N PRO A 202 24.77 -10.54 4.68
CA PRO A 202 23.35 -10.57 5.03
C PRO A 202 23.17 -10.34 6.52
N VAL A 203 22.54 -9.22 6.91
CA VAL A 203 22.24 -8.88 8.30
C VAL A 203 20.71 -8.75 8.44
N LYS A 204 20.13 -9.32 9.49
CA LYS A 204 18.70 -9.12 9.77
C LYS A 204 18.43 -7.68 10.18
N ALA A 205 17.33 -7.12 9.69
CA ALA A 205 16.94 -5.71 9.90
C ALA A 205 16.97 -5.31 11.39
N LYS A 206 16.45 -6.16 12.27
CA LYS A 206 16.45 -5.91 13.72
C LYS A 206 17.84 -5.71 14.31
N TYR A 207 18.82 -6.49 13.88
CA TYR A 207 20.19 -6.36 14.37
C TYR A 207 20.92 -5.15 13.77
N LEU A 208 20.68 -4.86 12.51
CA LEU A 208 21.25 -3.68 11.84
C LEU A 208 20.77 -2.39 12.52
N VAL A 209 19.46 -2.28 12.76
CA VAL A 209 18.88 -1.08 13.37
C VAL A 209 19.26 -0.95 14.85
N ALA A 210 19.32 -2.08 15.59
CA ALA A 210 19.82 -2.08 16.96
C ALA A 210 21.29 -1.63 17.02
N PHE A 211 22.12 -2.09 16.10
CA PHE A 211 23.52 -1.68 15.98
C PHE A 211 23.65 -0.16 15.73
N PHE A 212 22.87 0.39 14.79
CA PHE A 212 22.84 1.85 14.57
C PHE A 212 22.38 2.60 15.83
N ALA A 213 21.35 2.11 16.53
CA ALA A 213 20.88 2.75 17.76
C ALA A 213 21.96 2.80 18.84
N VAL A 214 22.72 1.72 18.99
CA VAL A 214 23.85 1.68 19.95
C VAL A 214 24.97 2.64 19.54
N ILE A 215 25.35 2.65 18.27
CA ILE A 215 26.39 3.58 17.79
C ILE A 215 25.98 5.04 17.99
N GLU A 216 24.76 5.40 17.57
CA GLU A 216 24.26 6.77 17.73
C GLU A 216 24.18 7.17 19.22
N PHE A 217 23.77 6.23 20.08
CA PHE A 217 23.74 6.46 21.53
C PHE A 217 25.15 6.69 22.10
N LEU A 218 26.12 5.84 21.75
CA LEU A 218 27.49 6.02 22.22
C LEU A 218 28.13 7.30 21.66
N ALA A 219 27.90 7.60 20.40
CA ALA A 219 28.41 8.80 19.75
C ALA A 219 27.80 10.08 20.32
N SER A 220 26.58 10.03 20.86
CA SER A 220 25.96 11.20 21.49
C SER A 220 26.68 11.70 22.77
N PHE A 221 27.50 10.86 23.39
CA PHE A 221 28.38 11.24 24.53
C PHE A 221 29.74 11.77 24.09
N GLY A 222 30.11 11.58 22.82
CA GLY A 222 31.35 12.11 22.28
C GLY A 222 31.28 13.62 22.08
N HIS A 223 32.38 14.31 22.36
CA HIS A 223 32.52 15.73 22.01
C HIS A 223 32.96 15.86 20.55
N THR A 224 32.30 15.09 19.64
CA THR A 224 32.67 15.10 18.23
C THR A 224 32.07 16.36 17.57
N SER A 225 32.94 17.25 17.13
CA SER A 225 32.59 18.40 16.29
C SER A 225 32.38 17.99 14.82
N ASP A 226 31.97 16.72 14.59
CA ASP A 226 31.80 16.14 13.26
C ASP A 226 30.55 16.62 12.52
N GLY A 227 29.73 17.45 13.18
CA GLY A 227 28.48 17.99 12.60
C GLY A 227 27.35 16.97 12.45
N ILE A 228 27.52 15.75 13.00
CA ILE A 228 26.50 14.71 12.97
C ILE A 228 25.46 14.96 14.06
N GLY A 229 24.22 15.00 13.66
CA GLY A 229 23.11 15.22 14.59
C GLY A 229 22.67 13.93 15.33
N HIS A 230 23.54 13.36 16.18
CA HIS A 230 23.25 12.11 16.91
C HIS A 230 21.93 12.19 17.70
N PHE A 231 21.63 13.33 18.35
CA PHE A 231 20.36 13.53 19.03
C PHE A 231 19.17 13.53 18.07
N ALA A 232 19.33 14.00 16.83
CA ALA A 232 18.27 13.92 15.83
C ALA A 232 18.02 12.45 15.38
N HIS A 233 19.07 11.65 15.25
CA HIS A 233 18.96 10.24 14.90
C HIS A 233 18.24 9.45 16.01
N LEU A 234 18.70 9.57 17.25
CA LEU A 234 18.05 8.95 18.41
C LEU A 234 16.62 9.47 18.61
N GLY A 235 16.40 10.78 18.41
CA GLY A 235 15.08 11.38 18.45
C GLY A 235 14.12 10.79 17.45
N GLY A 236 14.57 10.61 16.21
CA GLY A 236 13.78 9.96 15.15
C GLY A 236 13.44 8.53 15.48
N MET A 237 14.39 7.74 16.00
CA MET A 237 14.15 6.37 16.47
C MET A 237 13.14 6.33 17.61
N LEU A 238 13.30 7.17 18.63
CA LEU A 238 12.43 7.21 19.79
C LEU A 238 10.99 7.58 19.40
N VAL A 239 10.83 8.68 18.67
CA VAL A 239 9.50 9.13 18.22
C VAL A 239 8.86 8.10 17.30
N GLY A 240 9.64 7.49 16.41
CA GLY A 240 9.18 6.42 15.52
C GLY A 240 8.72 5.18 16.30
N TYR A 241 9.47 4.77 17.30
CA TYR A 241 9.10 3.64 18.17
C TYR A 241 7.82 3.93 18.95
N VAL A 242 7.75 5.09 19.59
CA VAL A 242 6.55 5.52 20.36
C VAL A 242 5.34 5.60 19.46
N TYR A 243 5.46 6.16 18.24
CA TYR A 243 4.37 6.25 17.29
C TYR A 243 3.79 4.87 16.96
N ILE A 244 4.63 3.88 16.72
CA ILE A 244 4.19 2.53 16.35
C ILE A 244 3.63 1.79 17.57
N LYS A 245 4.32 1.84 18.73
CA LYS A 245 3.92 1.09 19.94
C LYS A 245 2.71 1.67 20.66
N ALA A 246 2.55 2.98 20.65
CA ALA A 246 1.38 3.63 21.22
C ALA A 246 0.09 3.27 20.47
N ASP A 247 0.17 2.39 19.45
CA ASP A 247 -0.95 2.03 18.55
C ASP A 247 -1.73 3.32 18.24
N TRP A 248 -0.98 4.35 17.83
CA TRP A 248 -1.52 5.69 17.65
C TRP A 248 -2.57 5.67 16.54
N ARG A 249 -3.58 4.89 16.80
CA ARG A 249 -4.91 4.89 16.21
C ARG A 249 -5.63 6.22 16.48
N PHE A 250 -4.88 7.33 16.58
CA PHE A 250 -5.50 8.64 16.41
C PHE A 250 -6.16 8.77 15.03
N SER A 251 -5.91 7.83 14.12
CA SER A 251 -6.76 7.64 12.93
C SER A 251 -8.20 7.28 13.32
N THR A 252 -8.46 6.73 14.49
CA THR A 252 -9.83 6.42 14.95
C THR A 252 -10.56 7.65 15.43
N PHE A 253 -9.87 8.62 15.98
CA PHE A 253 -10.50 9.88 16.42
C PHE A 253 -10.72 10.87 15.26
N PHE A 254 -9.85 10.86 14.24
CA PHE A 254 -10.02 11.61 12.98
C PHE A 254 -10.62 10.73 11.85
N ARG A 255 -11.46 9.78 12.18
CA ARG A 255 -12.25 9.00 11.22
C ARG A 255 -13.39 9.81 10.60
N PHE A 256 -13.13 11.02 10.18
CA PHE A 256 -14.01 11.74 9.24
C PHE A 256 -14.18 10.98 7.91
N SER A 257 -13.23 10.10 7.55
CA SER A 257 -13.38 9.22 6.39
C SER A 257 -14.44 8.14 6.61
N SER A 258 -14.63 7.66 7.84
CA SER A 258 -15.68 6.66 8.13
C SER A 258 -17.08 7.28 8.15
N LEU A 259 -17.22 8.54 8.53
CA LEU A 259 -18.50 9.24 8.42
C LEU A 259 -18.89 9.46 6.95
N ARG A 260 -17.92 9.87 6.11
CA ARG A 260 -18.12 10.06 4.66
C ARG A 260 -18.42 8.72 3.94
N SER A 261 -17.76 7.62 4.34
CA SER A 261 -18.05 6.29 3.80
C SER A 261 -19.37 5.74 4.31
N ARG A 262 -19.74 5.98 5.58
CA ARG A 262 -21.07 5.63 6.13
C ARG A 262 -22.18 6.42 5.45
N LEU A 263 -22.00 7.73 5.23
CA LEU A 263 -22.97 8.55 4.51
C LEU A 263 -23.10 8.12 3.05
N ARG A 264 -22.00 7.80 2.37
CA ARG A 264 -22.00 7.26 1.01
C ARG A 264 -22.68 5.90 0.93
N ASN A 265 -22.43 5.01 1.88
CA ASN A 265 -23.08 3.69 1.96
C ASN A 265 -24.57 3.81 2.29
N LEU A 266 -24.98 4.77 3.13
CA LEU A 266 -26.41 5.04 3.40
C LEU A 266 -27.11 5.62 2.16
N ALA A 267 -26.47 6.53 1.45
CA ALA A 267 -26.97 7.07 0.20
C ALA A 267 -27.09 5.98 -0.88
N HIS A 268 -26.07 5.10 -0.99
CA HIS A 268 -26.12 3.95 -1.90
C HIS A 268 -27.24 2.96 -1.52
N LYS A 269 -27.37 2.61 -0.24
CA LYS A 269 -28.47 1.76 0.25
C LYS A 269 -29.87 2.36 -0.01
N ARG A 270 -30.02 3.69 0.15
CA ARG A 270 -31.29 4.37 -0.18
C ARG A 270 -31.57 4.30 -1.69
N ARG A 271 -30.56 4.50 -2.53
CA ARG A 271 -30.67 4.44 -3.99
C ARG A 271 -31.01 3.02 -4.46
N MET A 272 -30.38 1.98 -3.91
CA MET A 272 -30.70 0.58 -4.21
C MET A 272 -32.13 0.23 -3.80
N ARG A 273 -32.57 0.60 -2.60
CA ARG A 273 -33.96 0.38 -2.16
C ARG A 273 -34.99 1.07 -3.05
N ALA A 274 -34.66 2.24 -3.58
CA ALA A 274 -35.55 2.95 -4.53
C ALA A 274 -35.63 2.21 -5.88
N VAL A 275 -34.52 1.68 -6.36
CA VAL A 275 -34.46 0.86 -7.59
C VAL A 275 -35.23 -0.45 -7.41
N ASP A 276 -35.01 -1.13 -6.28
CA ASP A 276 -35.73 -2.40 -5.96
C ASP A 276 -37.22 -2.18 -5.87
N LYS A 277 -37.68 -1.11 -5.21
CA LYS A 277 -39.11 -0.76 -5.12
C LYS A 277 -39.69 -0.40 -6.51
N LYS A 278 -38.90 0.21 -7.40
CA LYS A 278 -39.36 0.48 -8.77
C LYS A 278 -39.52 -0.83 -9.55
N ARG A 279 -38.54 -1.72 -9.50
CA ARG A 279 -38.59 -3.04 -10.15
C ARG A 279 -39.73 -3.89 -9.66
N GLU A 280 -40.02 -3.85 -8.36
CA GLU A 280 -41.13 -4.58 -7.78
C GLU A 280 -42.50 -4.10 -8.29
N ARG A 281 -42.68 -2.75 -8.40
CA ARG A 281 -43.87 -2.16 -9.01
C ARG A 281 -44.02 -2.54 -10.49
N GLU A 282 -42.93 -2.54 -11.24
CA GLU A 282 -42.92 -2.94 -12.64
C GLU A 282 -43.31 -4.41 -12.82
N ARG A 283 -42.80 -5.30 -11.93
CA ARG A 283 -43.21 -6.71 -11.94
C ARG A 283 -44.69 -6.87 -11.64
N GLN A 284 -45.19 -6.20 -10.58
CA GLN A 284 -46.61 -6.27 -10.22
C GLN A 284 -47.53 -5.74 -11.34
N LEU A 285 -47.09 -4.71 -12.06
CA LEU A 285 -47.82 -4.19 -13.21
C LEU A 285 -47.87 -5.23 -14.33
N MET A 286 -46.74 -5.87 -14.67
CA MET A 286 -46.67 -6.91 -15.69
C MET A 286 -47.47 -8.16 -15.32
N ASP A 287 -47.41 -8.63 -14.08
CA ASP A 287 -48.25 -9.76 -13.58
C ASP A 287 -49.75 -9.45 -13.65
N ASN A 288 -50.15 -8.19 -13.46
CA ASN A 288 -51.55 -7.77 -13.64
C ASN A 288 -51.94 -7.73 -15.12
N VAL A 289 -51.04 -7.25 -16.01
CA VAL A 289 -51.25 -7.25 -17.45
C VAL A 289 -51.44 -8.68 -17.98
N ASP A 290 -50.55 -9.61 -17.57
CA ASP A 290 -50.65 -11.02 -17.98
C ASP A 290 -51.98 -11.63 -17.59
N ARG A 291 -52.47 -11.37 -16.37
CA ARG A 291 -53.81 -11.81 -15.92
C ARG A 291 -54.96 -11.22 -16.73
N ILE A 292 -54.85 -9.95 -17.11
CA ILE A 292 -55.85 -9.28 -17.92
C ILE A 292 -55.82 -9.82 -19.37
N LEU A 293 -54.68 -10.09 -19.94
CA LEU A 293 -54.53 -10.70 -21.26
C LEU A 293 -55.11 -12.13 -21.29
N GLU A 294 -54.88 -12.91 -20.25
CA GLU A 294 -55.51 -14.23 -20.10
C GLU A 294 -57.03 -14.14 -20.05
N LYS A 295 -57.59 -13.19 -19.30
CA LYS A 295 -59.02 -12.93 -19.26
C LYS A 295 -59.60 -12.51 -20.61
N ILE A 296 -58.87 -11.68 -21.39
CA ILE A 296 -59.28 -11.32 -22.75
C ILE A 296 -59.32 -12.55 -23.66
N SER A 297 -58.35 -13.44 -23.54
CA SER A 297 -58.32 -14.67 -24.37
C SER A 297 -59.46 -15.63 -24.07
N GLN A 298 -59.93 -15.66 -22.83
CA GLN A 298 -61.02 -16.55 -22.37
C GLN A 298 -62.42 -15.97 -22.56
N ALA A 299 -62.63 -14.69 -22.28
CA ALA A 299 -63.93 -14.07 -22.20
C ALA A 299 -64.14 -12.85 -23.12
N GLY A 300 -63.15 -12.50 -23.93
CA GLY A 300 -63.19 -11.36 -24.83
C GLY A 300 -62.96 -10.00 -24.19
N PHE A 301 -62.67 -8.99 -24.99
CA PHE A 301 -62.30 -7.61 -24.55
C PHE A 301 -63.43 -6.89 -23.78
N ASP A 302 -64.67 -7.23 -24.10
CA ASP A 302 -65.86 -6.58 -23.48
C ASP A 302 -66.08 -7.03 -22.05
N SER A 303 -65.42 -8.12 -21.62
CA SER A 303 -65.47 -8.63 -20.24
C SER A 303 -64.61 -7.83 -19.24
N LEU A 304 -63.83 -6.88 -19.73
CA LEU A 304 -62.91 -6.09 -18.88
C LEU A 304 -63.65 -4.99 -18.12
N THR A 305 -63.32 -4.89 -16.85
CA THR A 305 -63.72 -3.77 -16.01
C THR A 305 -63.03 -2.46 -16.40
N ARG A 306 -63.56 -1.32 -15.98
CA ARG A 306 -62.93 -0.02 -16.19
C ARG A 306 -61.51 0.08 -15.60
N GLU A 307 -61.27 -0.57 -14.47
CA GLU A 307 -59.98 -0.58 -13.82
C GLU A 307 -58.95 -1.42 -14.60
N GLU A 308 -59.37 -2.57 -15.13
CA GLU A 308 -58.51 -3.43 -15.95
C GLU A 308 -58.13 -2.74 -17.26
N LYS A 309 -59.03 -2.01 -17.93
CA LYS A 309 -58.75 -1.18 -19.12
C LYS A 309 -57.73 -0.08 -18.81
N ARG A 310 -57.86 0.56 -17.65
CA ARG A 310 -56.89 1.59 -17.19
C ARG A 310 -55.51 1.02 -16.94
N THR A 311 -55.40 -0.17 -16.34
CA THR A 311 -54.13 -0.86 -16.09
C THR A 311 -53.40 -1.22 -17.39
N LEU A 312 -54.15 -1.65 -18.43
CA LEU A 312 -53.56 -1.88 -19.76
C LEU A 312 -53.08 -0.60 -20.43
N GLU A 313 -53.79 0.51 -20.31
CA GLU A 313 -53.34 1.80 -20.84
C GLU A 313 -52.09 2.30 -20.12
N GLU A 314 -52.00 2.11 -18.78
CA GLU A 314 -50.81 2.52 -18.02
C GLU A 314 -49.60 1.67 -18.39
N ALA A 315 -49.75 0.37 -18.56
CA ALA A 315 -48.69 -0.52 -19.01
C ALA A 315 -48.23 -0.20 -20.43
N SER A 316 -49.13 0.07 -21.35
CA SER A 316 -48.82 0.47 -22.73
C SER A 316 -47.99 1.78 -22.78
N ARG A 317 -48.39 2.79 -21.99
CA ARG A 317 -47.61 4.04 -21.87
C ARG A 317 -46.23 3.83 -21.22
N HIS A 318 -46.11 2.83 -20.35
CA HIS A 318 -44.81 2.52 -19.72
C HIS A 318 -43.87 1.84 -20.68
N LEU A 319 -44.36 0.95 -21.55
CA LEU A 319 -43.57 0.25 -22.57
C LEU A 319 -43.12 1.20 -23.69
N SER A 320 -44.02 2.06 -24.21
CA SER A 320 -43.67 3.04 -25.27
C SER A 320 -42.58 4.04 -24.80
N LYS A 321 -42.60 4.43 -23.51
CA LYS A 321 -41.51 5.28 -22.97
C LYS A 321 -40.18 4.57 -22.82
N GLN A 322 -40.14 3.24 -22.70
CA GLN A 322 -38.88 2.48 -22.67
C GLN A 322 -38.27 2.32 -24.07
N GLU A 323 -39.08 2.22 -25.12
CA GLU A 323 -38.61 2.12 -26.49
C GLU A 323 -38.00 3.46 -27.02
N GLU A 324 -38.49 4.62 -26.52
CA GLU A 324 -37.92 5.92 -26.87
C GLU A 324 -36.55 6.22 -26.26
N ILE A 325 -36.08 5.44 -25.27
CA ILE A 325 -34.83 5.67 -24.52
C ILE A 325 -33.73 4.71 -24.97
N THR A 326 -34.04 3.69 -25.81
CA THR A 326 -33.08 2.70 -26.29
C THR A 326 -32.62 3.04 -27.71
#